data_c48c8772b738aa5ea36c6ed6e3269b97
#
_entry.id   c48c8772b738aa5ea36c6ed6e3269b97
#
_cell.length_a   1.000
_cell.length_b   1.000
_cell.length_c   1.000
_cell.angle_alpha   90.00
_cell.angle_beta   90.00
_cell.angle_gamma   90.00
#
_symmetry.space_group_name_H-M   'P 1'
#
loop_
_entity.id
_entity.type
_entity.pdbx_description
1 polymer ?
#
loop_
_entity_poly.entity_id
_entity_poly.type
_entity_poly.pdbx_seq_one_letter_code
_entity_poly.pdbx_strand_id
1 'polypeptide(L)'
;MPTLARASPDRELERLIRLYLRAETDIINEIGRLRSQGLVDYHAVAALERVQAILRQLETQDWEYVPRLVEAQFYVRRPDARAVPGETVEKHRAGYLNAKTLTSTQTDIVQRLTMNLMGQLTDAHSTVLAGLQSALLGRTEPDIYRRVGLEQVAAQQAAGRGINQSVPAFVDALRREGVTAFTDKAGRNWSLHTYATMVSRSTARQAEILSVITADPEQDLYQISAHGTTCALCAPYEGRVYSRSGKDPDFPPLSDAFGKMDPAGPDDLSNSWLNIHPNCLHSLRPWTQIGRAHV
;
A
#
# COMPACT_ATOMS: atom_id res chain seq x y z
N MET A 1 -4.09 -17.11 28.85
CA MET A 1 -3.33 -16.75 27.63
C MET A 1 -3.04 -15.27 27.69
N PRO A 2 -1.78 -14.81 27.52
CA PRO A 2 -1.50 -13.38 27.51
C PRO A 2 -2.24 -12.76 26.34
N THR A 3 -3.01 -11.72 26.58
CA THR A 3 -3.62 -10.85 25.57
C THR A 3 -2.48 -10.21 24.80
N LEU A 4 -2.20 -10.71 23.59
CA LEU A 4 -1.32 -10.03 22.66
C LEU A 4 -1.83 -8.59 22.53
N ALA A 5 -0.97 -7.62 22.88
CA ALA A 5 -1.28 -6.23 22.66
C ALA A 5 -1.61 -6.05 21.19
N ARG A 6 -2.85 -5.61 20.89
CA ARG A 6 -3.32 -5.42 19.51
C ARG A 6 -2.35 -4.51 18.78
N ALA A 7 -1.88 -4.97 17.62
CA ALA A 7 -0.97 -4.21 16.79
C ALA A 7 -1.64 -2.90 16.33
N SER A 8 -0.91 -1.79 16.41
CA SER A 8 -1.37 -0.54 15.82
C SER A 8 -1.30 -0.65 14.29
N PRO A 9 -2.37 -0.32 13.55
CA PRO A 9 -2.35 -0.34 12.08
C PRO A 9 -1.20 0.45 11.48
N ASP A 10 -0.89 1.61 12.04
CA ASP A 10 0.21 2.45 11.58
C ASP A 10 1.57 1.75 11.75
N ARG A 11 1.75 1.02 12.86
CA ARG A 11 2.97 0.24 13.10
C ARG A 11 3.13 -0.91 12.11
N GLU A 12 2.05 -1.64 11.81
CA GLU A 12 2.09 -2.73 10.84
C GLU A 12 2.38 -2.20 9.42
N LEU A 13 1.75 -1.08 9.05
CA LEU A 13 2.01 -0.41 7.79
C LEU A 13 3.48 0.05 7.67
N GLU A 14 4.00 0.75 8.69
CA GLU A 14 5.39 1.18 8.70
C GLU A 14 6.39 0.01 8.67
N ARG A 15 6.04 -1.11 9.32
CA ARG A 15 6.87 -2.31 9.32
C ARG A 15 6.95 -2.91 7.92
N LEU A 16 5.81 -3.06 7.25
CA LEU A 16 5.75 -3.54 5.87
C LEU A 16 6.52 -2.62 4.91
N ILE A 17 6.33 -1.30 4.99
CA ILE A 17 7.07 -0.32 4.18
C ILE A 17 8.58 -0.46 4.38
N ARG A 18 9.05 -0.63 5.63
CA ARG A 18 10.47 -0.81 5.94
C ARG A 18 11.05 -2.11 5.41
N LEU A 19 10.26 -3.19 5.37
CA LEU A 19 10.68 -4.46 4.77
C LEU A 19 10.96 -4.28 3.28
N TYR A 20 10.07 -3.62 2.56
CA TYR A 20 10.24 -3.36 1.13
C TYR A 20 11.41 -2.43 0.83
N LEU A 21 11.63 -1.41 1.66
CA LEU A 21 12.80 -0.53 1.52
C LEU A 21 14.12 -1.31 1.71
N ARG A 22 14.17 -2.23 2.67
CA ARG A 22 15.35 -3.10 2.89
C ARG A 22 15.55 -4.05 1.72
N ALA A 23 14.51 -4.77 1.30
CA ALA A 23 14.59 -5.71 0.19
C ALA A 23 15.04 -5.02 -1.11
N GLU A 24 14.51 -3.85 -1.44
CA GLU A 24 14.97 -3.06 -2.58
C GLU A 24 16.44 -2.66 -2.44
N THR A 25 16.87 -2.23 -1.24
CA THR A 25 18.26 -1.90 -0.97
C THR A 25 19.18 -3.11 -1.13
N ASP A 26 18.77 -4.27 -0.62
CA ASP A 26 19.54 -5.50 -0.69
C ASP A 26 19.66 -6.02 -2.14
N ILE A 27 18.58 -5.94 -2.92
CA ILE A 27 18.58 -6.26 -4.34
C ILE A 27 19.56 -5.35 -5.11
N ILE A 28 19.51 -4.05 -4.89
CA ILE A 28 20.41 -3.10 -5.55
C ILE A 28 21.87 -3.35 -5.14
N ASN A 29 22.12 -3.69 -3.88
CA ASN A 29 23.47 -4.03 -3.40
C ASN A 29 24.00 -5.31 -4.06
N GLU A 30 23.17 -6.36 -4.23
CA GLU A 30 23.58 -7.58 -4.94
C GLU A 30 23.96 -7.29 -6.39
N ILE A 31 23.21 -6.43 -7.06
CA ILE A 31 23.52 -5.99 -8.42
C ILE A 31 24.79 -5.16 -8.44
N GLY A 32 25.01 -4.28 -7.45
CA GLY A 32 26.23 -3.50 -7.31
C GLY A 32 27.49 -4.36 -7.12
N ARG A 33 27.38 -5.50 -6.45
CA ARG A 33 28.49 -6.47 -6.27
C ARG A 33 28.92 -7.11 -7.57
N LEU A 34 27.99 -7.34 -8.53
CA LEU A 34 28.35 -7.88 -9.85
C LEU A 34 29.42 -7.06 -10.55
N ARG A 35 29.41 -5.74 -10.37
CA ARG A 35 30.39 -4.85 -10.96
C ARG A 35 31.79 -5.07 -10.41
N SER A 36 31.92 -5.29 -9.08
CA SER A 36 33.21 -5.52 -8.45
C SER A 36 33.84 -6.86 -8.81
N GLN A 37 33.02 -7.82 -9.26
CA GLN A 37 33.42 -9.18 -9.65
C GLN A 37 33.66 -9.35 -11.15
N GLY A 38 33.43 -8.32 -11.96
CA GLY A 38 33.38 -8.40 -13.41
C GLY A 38 32.03 -8.97 -13.91
N LEU A 39 31.45 -8.36 -14.92
CA LEU A 39 30.14 -8.72 -15.50
C LEU A 39 30.27 -10.02 -16.34
N VAL A 40 30.50 -11.14 -15.68
CA VAL A 40 30.54 -12.47 -16.31
C VAL A 40 29.22 -13.17 -16.07
N ASP A 41 28.70 -13.87 -17.06
CA ASP A 41 27.39 -14.57 -17.00
C ASP A 41 27.20 -15.41 -15.73
N TYR A 42 28.26 -16.10 -15.27
CA TYR A 42 28.22 -16.87 -14.02
C TYR A 42 27.88 -16.01 -12.78
N HIS A 43 28.45 -14.81 -12.69
CA HIS A 43 28.19 -13.91 -11.57
C HIS A 43 26.78 -13.31 -11.65
N ALA A 44 26.26 -13.10 -12.86
CA ALA A 44 24.88 -12.64 -13.08
C ALA A 44 23.86 -13.69 -12.60
N VAL A 45 24.08 -14.97 -12.93
CA VAL A 45 23.22 -16.07 -12.44
C VAL A 45 23.23 -16.14 -10.91
N ALA A 46 24.41 -16.15 -10.30
CA ALA A 46 24.53 -16.19 -8.84
C ALA A 46 23.89 -14.97 -8.14
N ALA A 47 23.91 -13.78 -8.75
CA ALA A 47 23.22 -12.62 -8.20
C ALA A 47 21.71 -12.75 -8.32
N LEU A 48 21.20 -13.26 -9.45
CA LEU A 48 19.77 -13.52 -9.63
C LEU A 48 19.25 -14.54 -8.63
N GLU A 49 20.01 -15.59 -8.32
CA GLU A 49 19.65 -16.55 -7.28
C GLU A 49 19.53 -15.87 -5.90
N ARG A 50 20.46 -14.96 -5.56
CA ARG A 50 20.39 -14.18 -4.31
C ARG A 50 19.21 -13.22 -4.30
N VAL A 51 18.96 -12.52 -5.40
CA VAL A 51 17.77 -11.66 -5.55
C VAL A 51 16.49 -12.47 -5.36
N GLN A 52 16.43 -13.65 -5.98
CA GLN A 52 15.29 -14.54 -5.81
C GLN A 52 15.11 -15.02 -4.36
N ALA A 53 16.22 -15.24 -3.64
CA ALA A 53 16.17 -15.56 -2.21
C ALA A 53 15.63 -14.39 -1.37
N ILE A 54 16.05 -13.15 -1.66
CA ILE A 54 15.53 -11.93 -1.01
C ILE A 54 14.02 -11.81 -1.23
N LEU A 55 13.56 -11.98 -2.48
CA LEU A 55 12.12 -11.88 -2.81
C LEU A 55 11.30 -12.98 -2.14
N ARG A 56 11.80 -14.23 -2.08
CA ARG A 56 11.12 -15.32 -1.34
C ARG A 56 11.02 -15.04 0.15
N GLN A 57 12.08 -14.49 0.75
CA GLN A 57 12.04 -14.08 2.15
C GLN A 57 11.03 -12.97 2.39
N LEU A 58 10.98 -11.99 1.49
CA LEU A 58 10.01 -10.89 1.53
C LEU A 58 8.58 -11.43 1.44
N GLU A 59 8.30 -12.34 0.50
CA GLU A 59 6.99 -12.98 0.35
C GLU A 59 6.57 -13.74 1.63
N THR A 60 7.50 -14.42 2.29
CA THR A 60 7.23 -15.07 3.59
C THR A 60 6.82 -14.04 4.65
N GLN A 61 7.47 -12.88 4.66
CA GLN A 61 7.15 -11.78 5.58
C GLN A 61 5.83 -11.11 5.22
N ASP A 62 5.48 -11.01 3.93
CA ASP A 62 4.19 -10.50 3.50
C ASP A 62 3.05 -11.36 4.06
N TRP A 63 3.15 -12.69 4.01
CA TRP A 63 2.18 -13.61 4.62
C TRP A 63 2.05 -13.44 6.14
N GLU A 64 3.06 -12.94 6.81
CA GLU A 64 3.01 -12.63 8.23
C GLU A 64 2.36 -11.26 8.52
N TYR A 65 2.73 -10.22 7.75
CA TYR A 65 2.38 -8.83 8.09
C TYR A 65 1.15 -8.30 7.37
N VAL A 66 0.87 -8.73 6.15
CA VAL A 66 -0.29 -8.24 5.38
C VAL A 66 -1.62 -8.59 6.08
N PRO A 67 -1.87 -9.84 6.52
CA PRO A 67 -3.10 -10.14 7.26
C PRO A 67 -3.25 -9.27 8.51
N ARG A 68 -2.17 -9.07 9.27
CA ARG A 68 -2.16 -8.25 10.49
C ARG A 68 -2.47 -6.79 10.19
N LEU A 69 -1.90 -6.24 9.09
CA LEU A 69 -2.18 -4.87 8.66
C LEU A 69 -3.66 -4.68 8.36
N VAL A 70 -4.24 -5.57 7.56
CA VAL A 70 -5.65 -5.47 7.14
C VAL A 70 -6.57 -5.65 8.35
N GLU A 71 -6.35 -6.69 9.14
CA GLU A 71 -7.17 -7.01 10.32
C GLU A 71 -7.12 -5.90 11.37
N ALA A 72 -5.94 -5.31 11.59
CA ALA A 72 -5.77 -4.23 12.58
C ALA A 72 -6.68 -3.03 12.30
N GLN A 73 -7.01 -2.74 11.03
CA GLN A 73 -7.91 -1.66 10.66
C GLN A 73 -9.34 -1.86 11.17
N PHE A 74 -9.78 -3.10 11.32
CA PHE A 74 -11.12 -3.42 11.83
C PHE A 74 -11.22 -3.34 13.36
N TYR A 75 -10.09 -3.36 14.06
CA TYR A 75 -10.06 -3.24 15.53
C TYR A 75 -9.80 -1.82 16.01
N VAL A 76 -9.31 -0.93 15.14
CA VAL A 76 -9.09 0.47 15.49
C VAL A 76 -10.32 1.28 15.13
N ARG A 77 -11.10 1.60 16.15
CA ARG A 77 -12.09 2.67 16.05
C ARG A 77 -11.43 3.99 16.43
N ARG A 78 -11.50 4.94 15.54
CA ARG A 78 -10.94 6.27 15.77
C ARG A 78 -11.83 7.06 16.74
N PRO A 79 -11.24 7.82 17.68
CA PRO A 79 -11.97 8.64 18.63
C PRO A 79 -12.72 9.82 18.00
N ASP A 80 -12.66 10.00 16.69
CA ASP A 80 -13.25 11.12 15.94
C ASP A 80 -14.72 10.90 15.58
N ALA A 81 -15.27 9.72 15.79
CA ALA A 81 -16.73 9.56 15.77
C ALA A 81 -17.28 10.40 16.91
N ARG A 82 -17.95 11.53 16.60
CA ARG A 82 -18.62 12.35 17.60
C ARG A 82 -19.49 11.44 18.45
N ALA A 83 -19.29 11.51 19.77
CA ALA A 83 -20.18 10.83 20.71
C ALA A 83 -21.62 11.21 20.38
N VAL A 84 -22.50 10.23 20.32
CA VAL A 84 -23.93 10.47 20.19
C VAL A 84 -24.34 11.38 21.34
N PRO A 85 -25.13 12.45 21.12
CA PRO A 85 -25.59 13.31 22.19
C PRO A 85 -26.22 12.47 23.31
N GLY A 86 -25.66 12.54 24.54
CA GLY A 86 -26.10 11.74 25.69
C GLY A 86 -25.24 10.52 26.01
N GLU A 87 -24.30 10.12 25.17
CA GLU A 87 -23.29 9.10 25.50
C GLU A 87 -22.04 9.75 26.12
N THR A 88 -21.61 9.23 27.27
CA THR A 88 -20.34 9.67 27.85
C THR A 88 -19.18 9.15 26.99
N VAL A 89 -18.12 9.95 26.84
CA VAL A 89 -16.89 9.59 26.09
C VAL A 89 -16.34 8.23 26.55
N GLU A 90 -16.50 7.88 27.85
CA GLU A 90 -16.08 6.60 28.41
C GLU A 90 -16.95 5.42 27.95
N LYS A 91 -18.26 5.58 27.85
CA LYS A 91 -19.18 4.56 27.36
C LYS A 91 -18.97 4.28 25.89
N HIS A 92 -18.77 5.34 25.12
CA HIS A 92 -18.41 5.28 23.71
C HIS A 92 -17.07 4.52 23.54
N ARG A 93 -16.04 4.92 24.29
CA ARG A 93 -14.70 4.29 24.28
C ARG A 93 -14.74 2.82 24.70
N ALA A 94 -15.52 2.45 25.72
CA ALA A 94 -15.68 1.09 26.20
C ALA A 94 -16.42 0.20 25.19
N GLY A 95 -17.47 0.70 24.53
CA GLY A 95 -18.18 0.00 23.47
C GLY A 95 -17.27 -0.34 22.26
N TYR A 96 -16.30 0.50 22.00
CA TYR A 96 -15.35 0.39 20.88
C TYR A 96 -14.16 -0.54 21.16
N LEU A 97 -13.70 -0.61 22.40
CA LEU A 97 -12.59 -1.47 22.81
C LEU A 97 -13.01 -2.93 23.03
N ASN A 98 -14.32 -3.21 23.10
CA ASN A 98 -14.87 -4.53 23.40
C ASN A 98 -15.37 -5.33 22.19
N ALA A 99 -15.21 -4.86 20.94
CA ALA A 99 -15.44 -5.69 19.76
C ALA A 99 -14.40 -6.82 19.72
N LYS A 100 -14.72 -7.93 20.39
CA LYS A 100 -13.77 -9.05 20.59
C LYS A 100 -13.64 -9.95 19.38
N THR A 101 -14.57 -9.90 18.44
CA THR A 101 -14.61 -10.78 17.25
C THR A 101 -15.15 -10.01 16.05
N LEU A 102 -14.57 -10.26 14.89
CA LEU A 102 -15.11 -9.81 13.62
C LEU A 102 -16.39 -10.58 13.30
N THR A 103 -17.35 -9.91 12.67
CA THR A 103 -18.50 -10.58 12.06
C THR A 103 -18.04 -11.43 10.87
N SER A 104 -18.88 -12.35 10.40
CA SER A 104 -18.59 -13.14 9.20
C SER A 104 -18.28 -12.22 8.00
N THR A 105 -19.12 -11.22 7.76
CA THR A 105 -18.92 -10.22 6.70
C THR A 105 -17.58 -9.49 6.83
N GLN A 106 -17.20 -9.06 8.03
CA GLN A 106 -15.91 -8.41 8.26
C GLN A 106 -14.75 -9.37 8.03
N THR A 107 -14.88 -10.63 8.45
CA THR A 107 -13.86 -11.66 8.20
C THR A 107 -13.66 -11.89 6.70
N ASP A 108 -14.74 -11.99 5.93
CA ASP A 108 -14.69 -12.16 4.48
C ASP A 108 -14.02 -10.96 3.80
N ILE A 109 -14.31 -9.75 4.25
CA ILE A 109 -13.67 -8.52 3.75
C ILE A 109 -12.18 -8.52 4.06
N VAL A 110 -11.78 -8.83 5.30
CA VAL A 110 -10.37 -8.92 5.70
C VAL A 110 -9.63 -9.93 4.84
N GLN A 111 -10.20 -11.11 4.66
CA GLN A 111 -9.60 -12.17 3.84
C GLN A 111 -9.42 -11.70 2.38
N ARG A 112 -10.44 -11.08 1.80
CA ARG A 112 -10.40 -10.60 0.41
C ARG A 112 -9.37 -9.49 0.23
N LEU A 113 -9.34 -8.49 1.09
CA LEU A 113 -8.35 -7.41 1.02
C LEU A 113 -6.93 -7.93 1.22
N THR A 114 -6.75 -8.90 2.12
CA THR A 114 -5.47 -9.59 2.33
C THR A 114 -5.01 -10.27 1.05
N MET A 115 -5.87 -11.08 0.43
CA MET A 115 -5.53 -11.80 -0.80
C MET A 115 -5.26 -10.84 -1.97
N ASN A 116 -6.02 -9.76 -2.09
CA ASN A 116 -5.78 -8.74 -3.12
C ASN A 116 -4.43 -8.05 -2.95
N LEU A 117 -4.08 -7.65 -1.72
CA LEU A 117 -2.79 -7.03 -1.46
C LEU A 117 -1.64 -8.02 -1.69
N MET A 118 -1.77 -9.26 -1.22
CA MET A 118 -0.80 -10.34 -1.48
C MET A 118 -0.58 -10.55 -2.98
N GLY A 119 -1.66 -10.64 -3.76
CA GLY A 119 -1.57 -10.77 -5.22
C GLY A 119 -0.80 -9.63 -5.87
N GLN A 120 -1.09 -8.39 -5.51
CA GLN A 120 -0.40 -7.21 -6.05
C GLN A 120 1.09 -7.19 -5.69
N LEU A 121 1.46 -7.59 -4.48
CA LEU A 121 2.85 -7.66 -4.03
C LEU A 121 3.60 -8.79 -4.73
N THR A 122 3.00 -9.98 -4.86
CA THR A 122 3.57 -11.13 -5.59
C THR A 122 3.78 -10.81 -7.08
N ASP A 123 2.81 -10.13 -7.72
CA ASP A 123 2.95 -9.67 -9.10
C ASP A 123 4.12 -8.69 -9.26
N ALA A 124 4.29 -7.76 -8.31
CA ALA A 124 5.42 -6.84 -8.29
C ALA A 124 6.77 -7.56 -8.14
N HIS A 125 6.87 -8.54 -7.22
CA HIS A 125 8.06 -9.38 -7.06
C HIS A 125 8.44 -10.10 -8.35
N SER A 126 7.45 -10.74 -8.98
CA SER A 126 7.63 -11.49 -10.23
C SER A 126 8.08 -10.59 -11.36
N THR A 127 7.51 -9.39 -11.47
CA THR A 127 7.83 -8.42 -12.52
C THR A 127 9.25 -7.86 -12.35
N VAL A 128 9.64 -7.52 -11.12
CA VAL A 128 11.01 -7.08 -10.81
C VAL A 128 12.03 -8.17 -11.13
N LEU A 129 11.74 -9.43 -10.72
CA LEU A 129 12.64 -10.54 -11.02
C LEU A 129 12.79 -10.79 -12.53
N ALA A 130 11.69 -10.78 -13.28
CA ALA A 130 11.72 -10.94 -14.74
C ALA A 130 12.48 -9.80 -15.42
N GLY A 131 12.28 -8.57 -14.98
CA GLY A 131 13.02 -7.41 -15.47
C GLY A 131 14.52 -7.53 -15.23
N LEU A 132 14.93 -7.96 -14.04
CA LEU A 132 16.33 -8.19 -13.70
C LEU A 132 16.94 -9.35 -14.49
N GLN A 133 16.19 -10.45 -14.68
CA GLN A 133 16.62 -11.57 -15.52
C GLN A 133 16.86 -11.12 -16.97
N SER A 134 15.92 -10.36 -17.53
CA SER A 134 16.04 -9.81 -18.88
C SER A 134 17.25 -8.88 -19.00
N ALA A 135 17.44 -7.99 -18.03
CA ALA A 135 18.53 -7.02 -18.03
C ALA A 135 19.91 -7.67 -17.82
N LEU A 136 20.04 -8.69 -16.99
CA LEU A 136 21.32 -9.32 -16.66
C LEU A 136 21.71 -10.45 -17.62
N LEU A 137 20.74 -11.18 -18.16
CA LEU A 137 20.98 -12.35 -19.04
C LEU A 137 20.50 -12.12 -20.47
N GLY A 138 19.70 -11.08 -20.72
CA GLY A 138 19.19 -10.75 -22.07
C GLY A 138 20.28 -10.22 -22.97
N ARG A 139 20.35 -10.76 -24.19
CA ARG A 139 21.33 -10.34 -25.21
C ARG A 139 20.82 -9.23 -26.15
N THR A 140 19.61 -8.72 -25.95
CA THR A 140 18.86 -7.94 -26.95
C THR A 140 18.57 -6.47 -26.62
N GLU A 141 18.76 -6.03 -25.38
CA GLU A 141 18.64 -4.61 -25.02
C GLU A 141 20.02 -4.00 -24.79
N PRO A 142 20.23 -2.71 -25.11
CA PRO A 142 21.46 -2.01 -24.71
C PRO A 142 21.53 -2.05 -23.20
N ASP A 143 22.39 -2.90 -22.73
CA ASP A 143 22.67 -3.26 -21.37
C ASP A 143 22.77 -2.00 -20.50
N ILE A 144 21.67 -1.66 -19.81
CA ILE A 144 21.60 -0.54 -18.87
C ILE A 144 22.78 -0.61 -17.89
N TYR A 145 23.14 -1.81 -17.44
CA TYR A 145 24.27 -2.03 -16.54
C TYR A 145 25.60 -1.71 -17.21
N ARG A 146 25.74 -2.09 -18.48
CA ARG A 146 26.93 -1.82 -19.26
C ARG A 146 27.04 -0.33 -19.55
N ARG A 147 25.95 0.31 -19.96
CA ARG A 147 25.90 1.77 -20.19
C ARG A 147 26.20 2.54 -18.92
N VAL A 148 25.45 2.33 -17.86
CA VAL A 148 25.66 2.98 -16.55
C VAL A 148 27.05 2.65 -16.01
N GLY A 149 27.51 1.40 -16.20
CA GLY A 149 28.85 0.97 -15.83
C GLY A 149 29.94 1.75 -16.56
N LEU A 150 29.85 1.90 -17.88
CA LEU A 150 30.82 2.63 -18.68
C LEU A 150 30.82 4.13 -18.37
N GLU A 151 29.63 4.75 -18.22
CA GLU A 151 29.50 6.16 -17.84
C GLU A 151 30.15 6.44 -16.49
N GLN A 152 29.92 5.54 -15.50
CA GLN A 152 30.52 5.67 -14.18
C GLN A 152 32.03 5.41 -14.17
N VAL A 153 32.53 4.48 -15.01
CA VAL A 153 33.99 4.27 -15.18
C VAL A 153 34.62 5.50 -15.77
N ALA A 154 34.04 6.08 -16.81
CA ALA A 154 34.56 7.30 -17.44
C ALA A 154 34.57 8.47 -16.45
N ALA A 155 33.50 8.68 -15.70
CA ALA A 155 33.40 9.73 -14.68
C ALA A 155 34.42 9.56 -13.54
N GLN A 156 34.80 8.33 -13.21
CA GLN A 156 35.76 8.02 -12.13
C GLN A 156 37.20 8.11 -12.58
N GLN A 157 37.51 7.66 -13.79
CA GLN A 157 38.82 7.89 -14.39
C GLN A 157 39.15 9.38 -14.47
N ALA A 158 38.12 10.19 -14.83
CA ALA A 158 38.24 11.64 -14.82
C ALA A 158 38.43 12.24 -13.41
N ALA A 159 37.90 11.58 -12.37
CA ALA A 159 37.97 11.99 -10.96
C ALA A 159 39.12 11.35 -10.16
N GLY A 160 39.94 10.46 -10.76
CA GLY A 160 41.06 9.77 -10.11
C GLY A 160 40.62 8.79 -9.00
N ARG A 161 39.39 8.26 -9.01
CA ARG A 161 38.85 7.40 -7.96
C ARG A 161 38.95 5.93 -8.32
N GLY A 162 39.26 5.08 -7.34
CA GLY A 162 39.34 3.63 -7.49
C GLY A 162 37.95 2.97 -7.60
N ILE A 163 37.89 1.75 -8.19
CA ILE A 163 36.66 0.99 -8.44
C ILE A 163 35.81 0.81 -7.18
N ASN A 164 36.41 0.54 -6.04
CA ASN A 164 35.69 0.31 -4.78
C ASN A 164 35.01 1.57 -4.20
N GLN A 165 35.53 2.76 -4.51
CA GLN A 165 34.92 4.03 -4.11
C GLN A 165 33.74 4.41 -4.99
N SER A 166 33.53 3.69 -6.08
CA SER A 166 32.51 3.95 -7.09
C SER A 166 31.23 3.14 -6.90
N VAL A 167 31.24 2.12 -6.06
CA VAL A 167 30.06 1.26 -5.84
C VAL A 167 28.83 2.06 -5.37
N PRO A 168 28.93 2.98 -4.39
CA PRO A 168 27.77 3.79 -3.99
C PRO A 168 27.21 4.62 -5.13
N ALA A 169 28.05 5.29 -5.91
CA ALA A 169 27.62 6.12 -7.05
C ALA A 169 26.97 5.28 -8.17
N PHE A 170 27.48 4.06 -8.39
CA PHE A 170 26.89 3.12 -9.33
C PHE A 170 25.52 2.61 -8.85
N VAL A 171 25.39 2.25 -7.60
CA VAL A 171 24.12 1.86 -6.97
C VAL A 171 23.08 2.99 -7.10
N ASP A 172 23.47 4.24 -6.83
CA ASP A 172 22.60 5.41 -6.98
C ASP A 172 22.23 5.68 -8.45
N ALA A 173 23.13 5.42 -9.39
CA ALA A 173 22.86 5.52 -10.82
C ALA A 173 21.87 4.44 -11.26
N LEU A 174 22.04 3.17 -10.85
CA LEU A 174 21.10 2.08 -11.10
C LEU A 174 19.71 2.38 -10.52
N ARG A 175 19.66 2.97 -9.33
CA ARG A 175 18.41 3.37 -8.68
C ARG A 175 17.68 4.45 -9.49
N ARG A 176 18.42 5.43 -10.03
CA ARG A 176 17.86 6.49 -10.91
C ARG A 176 17.39 5.95 -12.25
N GLU A 177 18.08 4.96 -12.81
CA GLU A 177 17.69 4.27 -14.05
C GLU A 177 16.54 3.27 -13.82
N GLY A 178 16.08 3.10 -12.58
CA GLY A 178 14.90 2.30 -12.27
C GLY A 178 15.12 0.80 -12.41
N VAL A 179 16.28 0.29 -12.04
CA VAL A 179 16.63 -1.14 -12.16
C VAL A 179 15.67 -2.06 -11.38
N THR A 180 15.11 -1.57 -10.27
CA THR A 180 14.03 -2.24 -9.55
C THR A 180 12.66 -1.70 -9.97
N ALA A 181 12.59 -0.89 -11.02
CA ALA A 181 11.36 -0.33 -11.52
C ALA A 181 10.65 -1.32 -12.45
N PHE A 182 9.34 -1.24 -12.40
CA PHE A 182 8.47 -1.93 -13.33
C PHE A 182 7.32 -1.01 -13.74
N THR A 183 6.69 -1.34 -14.85
CA THR A 183 5.53 -0.60 -15.34
C THR A 183 4.28 -1.36 -14.95
N ASP A 184 3.35 -0.69 -14.28
CA ASP A 184 2.06 -1.27 -13.93
C ASP A 184 1.13 -1.35 -15.17
N LYS A 185 -0.02 -2.02 -15.01
CA LYS A 185 -1.03 -2.15 -16.09
C LYS A 185 -1.56 -0.81 -16.61
N ALA A 186 -1.39 0.27 -15.87
CA ALA A 186 -1.77 1.63 -16.27
C ALA A 186 -0.60 2.41 -16.91
N GLY A 187 0.54 1.77 -17.17
CA GLY A 187 1.70 2.37 -17.81
C GLY A 187 2.56 3.25 -16.88
N ARG A 188 2.38 3.17 -15.57
CA ARG A 188 3.15 3.97 -14.61
C ARG A 188 4.38 3.21 -14.13
N ASN A 189 5.50 3.91 -14.04
CA ASN A 189 6.74 3.34 -13.55
C ASN A 189 6.84 3.44 -12.02
N TRP A 190 7.15 2.33 -11.37
CA TRP A 190 7.28 2.19 -9.93
C TRP A 190 8.59 1.53 -9.56
N SER A 191 9.22 1.95 -8.47
CA SER A 191 10.17 1.08 -7.78
C SER A 191 9.42 0.10 -6.87
N LEU A 192 10.04 -1.04 -6.53
CA LEU A 192 9.42 -2.07 -5.69
C LEU A 192 8.90 -1.47 -4.37
N HIS A 193 9.73 -0.67 -3.69
CA HIS A 193 9.35 -0.02 -2.43
C HIS A 193 8.22 1.00 -2.59
N THR A 194 8.26 1.85 -3.62
CA THR A 194 7.23 2.88 -3.82
C THR A 194 5.88 2.26 -4.20
N TYR A 195 5.89 1.20 -5.00
CA TYR A 195 4.68 0.46 -5.32
C TYR A 195 4.08 -0.23 -4.10
N ALA A 196 4.89 -1.01 -3.36
CA ALA A 196 4.44 -1.67 -2.14
C ALA A 196 3.89 -0.67 -1.11
N THR A 197 4.53 0.50 -0.97
CA THR A 197 4.03 1.58 -0.13
C THR A 197 2.65 2.06 -0.57
N MET A 198 2.46 2.29 -1.86
CA MET A 198 1.20 2.76 -2.43
C MET A 198 0.08 1.74 -2.25
N VAL A 199 0.29 0.47 -2.61
CA VAL A 199 -0.74 -0.56 -2.51
C VAL A 199 -1.08 -0.87 -1.05
N SER A 200 -0.10 -0.92 -0.16
CA SER A 200 -0.31 -1.17 1.27
C SER A 200 -1.10 -0.04 1.94
N ARG A 201 -0.77 1.23 1.64
CA ARG A 201 -1.53 2.39 2.13
C ARG A 201 -2.95 2.40 1.60
N SER A 202 -3.12 2.12 0.31
CA SER A 202 -4.44 2.06 -0.32
C SER A 202 -5.31 0.96 0.29
N THR A 203 -4.76 -0.24 0.50
CA THR A 203 -5.47 -1.36 1.13
C THR A 203 -5.79 -1.08 2.60
N ALA A 204 -4.86 -0.51 3.36
CA ALA A 204 -5.11 -0.10 4.73
C ALA A 204 -6.25 0.92 4.82
N ARG A 205 -6.31 1.89 3.91
CA ARG A 205 -7.40 2.86 3.85
C ARG A 205 -8.74 2.22 3.45
N GLN A 206 -8.75 1.29 2.48
CA GLN A 206 -9.95 0.53 2.13
C GLN A 206 -10.47 -0.28 3.33
N ALA A 207 -9.59 -0.95 4.05
CA ALA A 207 -9.94 -1.70 5.25
C ALA A 207 -10.54 -0.79 6.33
N GLU A 208 -9.98 0.40 6.55
CA GLU A 208 -10.52 1.40 7.47
C GLU A 208 -11.92 1.86 7.05
N ILE A 209 -12.12 2.22 5.78
CA ILE A 209 -13.42 2.65 5.26
C ILE A 209 -14.46 1.53 5.45
N LEU A 210 -14.11 0.30 5.07
CA LEU A 210 -15.02 -0.84 5.20
C LEU A 210 -15.30 -1.19 6.66
N SER A 211 -14.32 -1.02 7.56
CA SER A 211 -14.54 -1.21 9.00
C SER A 211 -15.57 -0.22 9.55
N VAL A 212 -15.55 1.02 9.10
CA VAL A 212 -16.53 2.06 9.51
C VAL A 212 -17.92 1.74 8.95
N ILE A 213 -18.02 1.39 7.67
CA ILE A 213 -19.30 1.08 7.00
C ILE A 213 -19.97 -0.17 7.60
N THR A 214 -19.18 -1.19 7.95
CA THR A 214 -19.71 -2.46 8.49
C THR A 214 -19.90 -2.45 10.00
N ALA A 215 -19.51 -1.38 10.68
CA ALA A 215 -19.67 -1.26 12.12
C ALA A 215 -21.15 -1.10 12.55
N ASP A 216 -21.93 -0.40 11.73
CA ASP A 216 -23.35 -0.18 11.95
C ASP A 216 -24.10 -0.32 10.60
N PRO A 217 -24.81 -1.43 10.38
CA PRO A 217 -25.57 -1.66 9.15
C PRO A 217 -26.70 -0.66 8.91
N GLU A 218 -27.25 -0.05 9.96
CA GLU A 218 -28.36 0.90 9.88
C GLU A 218 -27.87 2.34 9.57
N GLN A 219 -26.57 2.60 9.75
CA GLN A 219 -25.98 3.91 9.46
C GLN A 219 -25.88 4.13 7.95
N ASP A 220 -26.57 5.12 7.43
CA ASP A 220 -26.56 5.44 5.99
C ASP A 220 -25.70 6.65 5.63
N LEU A 221 -25.67 7.67 6.48
CA LEU A 221 -24.99 8.92 6.17
C LEU A 221 -23.56 8.95 6.74
N TYR A 222 -22.62 9.29 5.87
CA TYR A 222 -21.20 9.39 6.22
C TYR A 222 -20.61 10.69 5.72
N GLN A 223 -19.76 11.28 6.53
CA GLN A 223 -18.98 12.46 6.17
C GLN A 223 -17.55 12.08 5.82
N ILE A 224 -17.05 12.57 4.70
CA ILE A 224 -15.63 12.48 4.36
C ILE A 224 -14.84 13.47 5.22
N SER A 225 -13.71 13.02 5.77
CA SER A 225 -12.83 13.86 6.58
C SER A 225 -12.33 15.07 5.78
N ALA A 226 -12.10 16.18 6.46
CA ALA A 226 -11.52 17.40 5.88
C ALA A 226 -10.14 17.64 6.52
N HIS A 227 -9.14 17.81 5.67
CA HIS A 227 -7.75 18.03 6.04
C HIS A 227 -7.17 19.31 5.45
N GLY A 228 -7.97 20.07 4.68
CA GLY A 228 -7.48 21.21 3.91
C GLY A 228 -6.52 20.79 2.79
N THR A 229 -6.84 19.72 2.09
CA THR A 229 -5.97 19.15 1.05
C THR A 229 -5.83 20.11 -0.14
N THR A 230 -4.63 20.13 -0.73
CA THR A 230 -4.36 20.81 -2.00
C THR A 230 -4.52 19.86 -3.20
N CYS A 231 -4.86 18.59 -2.98
CA CYS A 231 -5.04 17.60 -4.03
C CYS A 231 -6.34 17.87 -4.81
N ALA A 232 -6.21 18.20 -6.10
CA ALA A 232 -7.35 18.49 -6.96
C ALA A 232 -8.35 17.32 -7.10
N LEU A 233 -7.90 16.07 -6.89
CA LEU A 233 -8.75 14.88 -7.01
C LEU A 233 -9.67 14.70 -5.80
N CYS A 234 -9.21 14.99 -4.59
CA CYS A 234 -9.99 14.73 -3.38
C CYS A 234 -10.53 15.99 -2.70
N ALA A 235 -10.00 17.18 -2.98
CA ALA A 235 -10.51 18.45 -2.44
C ALA A 235 -12.02 18.66 -2.66
N PRO A 236 -12.64 18.29 -3.81
CA PRO A 236 -14.07 18.46 -4.02
C PRO A 236 -14.95 17.66 -3.06
N TYR A 237 -14.42 16.62 -2.42
CA TYR A 237 -15.18 15.71 -1.55
C TYR A 237 -15.00 16.01 -0.06
N GLU A 238 -14.00 16.81 0.32
CA GLU A 238 -13.70 17.11 1.73
C GLU A 238 -14.89 17.69 2.49
N GLY A 239 -15.17 17.13 3.66
CA GLY A 239 -16.22 17.61 4.56
C GLY A 239 -17.64 17.36 4.10
N ARG A 240 -17.85 16.83 2.89
CA ARG A 240 -19.18 16.54 2.37
C ARG A 240 -19.75 15.27 2.98
N VAL A 241 -21.10 15.23 3.05
CA VAL A 241 -21.88 14.09 3.51
C VAL A 241 -22.45 13.33 2.33
N TYR A 242 -22.42 11.99 2.43
CA TYR A 242 -22.88 11.07 1.40
C TYR A 242 -23.76 9.99 1.98
N SER A 243 -24.73 9.50 1.21
CA SER A 243 -25.57 8.36 1.52
C SER A 243 -24.89 7.06 1.04
N ARG A 244 -24.72 6.09 1.95
CA ARG A 244 -24.20 4.77 1.61
C ARG A 244 -25.14 4.00 0.67
N SER A 245 -26.44 4.04 0.97
CA SER A 245 -27.46 3.36 0.16
C SER A 245 -27.73 4.07 -1.17
N GLY A 246 -27.35 5.36 -1.28
CA GLY A 246 -27.71 6.22 -2.40
C GLY A 246 -29.21 6.51 -2.52
N LYS A 247 -29.99 6.23 -1.47
CA LYS A 247 -31.45 6.42 -1.45
C LYS A 247 -31.90 7.70 -0.76
N ASP A 248 -30.99 8.34 -0.02
CA ASP A 248 -31.31 9.61 0.64
C ASP A 248 -31.41 10.74 -0.42
N PRO A 249 -32.56 11.47 -0.52
CA PRO A 249 -32.75 12.48 -1.55
C PRO A 249 -31.93 13.76 -1.30
N ASP A 250 -31.48 13.98 -0.09
CA ASP A 250 -30.77 15.22 0.30
C ASP A 250 -29.25 15.05 0.18
N PHE A 251 -28.75 13.81 0.04
CA PHE A 251 -27.31 13.51 0.01
C PHE A 251 -26.92 12.65 -1.19
N PRO A 252 -25.83 12.99 -1.90
CA PRO A 252 -25.37 12.19 -3.03
C PRO A 252 -24.94 10.79 -2.59
N PRO A 253 -24.94 9.79 -3.49
CA PRO A 253 -24.48 8.46 -3.16
C PRO A 253 -22.98 8.46 -2.87
N LEU A 254 -22.57 7.63 -1.91
CA LEU A 254 -21.16 7.51 -1.52
C LEU A 254 -20.26 6.98 -2.66
N SER A 255 -20.85 6.29 -3.62
CA SER A 255 -20.18 5.85 -4.85
C SER A 255 -19.68 6.98 -5.74
N ASP A 256 -20.20 8.20 -5.59
CA ASP A 256 -19.70 9.36 -6.33
C ASP A 256 -18.32 9.80 -5.88
N ALA A 257 -17.98 9.54 -4.62
CA ALA A 257 -16.66 9.83 -4.05
C ALA A 257 -15.76 8.60 -4.02
N PHE A 258 -16.31 7.44 -3.66
CA PHE A 258 -15.60 6.17 -3.53
C PHE A 258 -16.21 5.16 -4.51
N GLY A 259 -15.46 4.78 -5.55
CA GLY A 259 -15.88 3.75 -6.48
C GLY A 259 -15.82 2.34 -5.88
N LYS A 260 -16.32 1.35 -6.63
CA LYS A 260 -16.17 -0.07 -6.29
C LYS A 260 -14.72 -0.54 -6.43
N MET A 261 -14.32 -1.55 -5.65
CA MET A 261 -13.01 -2.21 -5.81
C MET A 261 -12.89 -2.89 -7.18
N ASP A 262 -13.96 -3.56 -7.61
CA ASP A 262 -14.11 -4.12 -8.96
C ASP A 262 -15.36 -3.51 -9.61
N PRO A 263 -15.22 -2.66 -10.65
CA PRO A 263 -16.35 -2.06 -11.32
C PRO A 263 -17.35 -3.07 -11.90
N ALA A 264 -16.88 -4.27 -12.28
CA ALA A 264 -17.72 -5.36 -12.80
C ALA A 264 -18.27 -6.29 -11.70
N GLY A 265 -17.80 -6.12 -10.45
CA GLY A 265 -18.21 -6.96 -9.33
C GLY A 265 -19.59 -6.62 -8.77
N PRO A 266 -20.09 -7.41 -7.80
CA PRO A 266 -21.39 -7.22 -7.20
C PRO A 266 -21.54 -5.88 -6.47
N ASP A 267 -22.79 -5.38 -6.39
CA ASP A 267 -23.16 -4.16 -5.66
C ASP A 267 -23.38 -4.43 -4.17
N ASP A 268 -22.42 -5.04 -3.51
CA ASP A 268 -22.49 -5.32 -2.09
C ASP A 268 -21.29 -4.74 -1.31
N LEU A 269 -21.36 -4.74 0.02
CA LEU A 269 -20.30 -4.22 0.88
C LEU A 269 -18.96 -4.92 0.70
N SER A 270 -18.95 -6.14 0.15
CA SER A 270 -17.73 -6.91 -0.08
C SER A 270 -16.92 -6.41 -1.27
N ASN A 271 -17.56 -5.67 -2.17
CA ASN A 271 -16.95 -5.10 -3.37
C ASN A 271 -17.02 -3.58 -3.39
N SER A 272 -17.42 -2.95 -2.30
CA SER A 272 -17.57 -1.50 -2.29
C SER A 272 -16.36 -0.78 -1.76
N TRP A 273 -16.19 0.38 -2.27
CA TRP A 273 -15.50 1.55 -1.76
C TRP A 273 -14.00 1.51 -1.90
N LEU A 274 -13.56 1.85 -3.10
CA LEU A 274 -12.19 2.26 -3.37
C LEU A 274 -11.88 3.57 -2.64
N ASN A 275 -10.60 3.83 -2.41
CA ASN A 275 -10.13 5.17 -2.09
C ASN A 275 -10.51 6.15 -3.22
N ILE A 276 -10.60 7.45 -2.90
CA ILE A 276 -10.79 8.50 -3.93
C ILE A 276 -9.68 8.41 -4.98
N HIS A 277 -8.44 8.18 -4.54
CA HIS A 277 -7.27 7.93 -5.39
C HIS A 277 -6.19 7.15 -4.60
N PRO A 278 -5.19 6.55 -5.25
CA PRO A 278 -4.06 5.92 -4.56
C PRO A 278 -3.38 6.89 -3.59
N ASN A 279 -2.96 6.39 -2.43
CA ASN A 279 -2.40 7.19 -1.32
C ASN A 279 -3.34 8.25 -0.72
N CYS A 280 -4.64 8.18 -0.97
CA CYS A 280 -5.61 9.09 -0.35
C CYS A 280 -5.62 8.93 1.18
N LEU A 281 -5.64 10.06 1.90
CA LEU A 281 -5.65 10.09 3.36
C LEU A 281 -7.05 10.28 3.95
N HIS A 282 -8.07 10.51 3.10
CA HIS A 282 -9.43 10.74 3.56
C HIS A 282 -10.03 9.49 4.17
N SER A 283 -10.72 9.69 5.30
CA SER A 283 -11.46 8.67 6.03
C SER A 283 -12.95 9.00 6.05
N LEU A 284 -13.78 8.01 6.39
CA LEU A 284 -15.20 8.21 6.66
C LEU A 284 -15.47 8.30 8.15
N ARG A 285 -16.49 9.10 8.51
CA ARG A 285 -17.09 9.10 9.83
C ARG A 285 -18.60 9.05 9.72
N PRO A 286 -19.30 8.32 10.59
CA PRO A 286 -20.76 8.36 10.65
C PRO A 286 -21.22 9.81 10.86
N TRP A 287 -22.28 10.19 10.15
CA TRP A 287 -22.89 11.50 10.27
C TRP A 287 -24.36 11.35 10.62
N THR A 288 -24.84 12.10 11.61
CA THR A 288 -26.24 12.17 12.02
C THR A 288 -26.76 13.56 11.79
N GLN A 289 -27.90 13.66 11.17
CA GLN A 289 -28.60 14.93 10.98
C GLN A 289 -29.14 15.38 12.34
N ILE A 290 -28.43 16.32 13.00
CA ILE A 290 -28.91 16.94 14.23
C ILE A 290 -29.89 18.03 13.80
N GLY A 291 -31.21 17.86 14.09
CA GLY A 291 -32.16 18.97 14.07
C GLY A 291 -33.19 19.03 12.93
N ARG A 292 -33.75 17.90 12.45
CA ARG A 292 -35.15 17.94 12.04
C ARG A 292 -36.00 17.45 13.20
N ALA A 293 -36.27 18.35 14.18
CA ALA A 293 -37.48 18.21 15.01
C ALA A 293 -38.64 18.14 14.03
N HIS A 294 -39.40 17.07 14.10
CA HIS A 294 -40.68 16.99 13.39
C HIS A 294 -41.51 18.24 13.79
N VAL A 295 -41.69 19.15 12.82
CA VAL A 295 -42.73 20.17 12.89
C VAL A 295 -43.99 19.58 12.31
#